data_b4507846a596fcfc2f0965f6c8689ae6
#
_entry.id   b4507846a596fcfc2f0965f6c8689ae6
#
_cell.length_a   1.000
_cell.length_b   1.000
_cell.length_c   1.000
_cell.angle_alpha   90.00
_cell.angle_beta   90.00
_cell.angle_gamma   90.00
#
_symmetry.space_group_name_H-M   'P 1'
#
loop_
_entity.id
_entity.type
_entity.pdbx_description
1 polymer ?
#
loop_
_entity_poly.entity_id
_entity_poly.type
_entity_poly.pdbx_seq_one_letter_code
_entity_poly.pdbx_strand_id
1 'polypeptide(L)'
;MYKRQALADVVLDCTDNFATRQAINAACVRHRKPLVSGAAIRFDAQIGVYDLRDAQSPCYACLFPPSQVPEEVRCAVMGVFAPLVGIVGSMQAAEALKLLLGIGPTLAGRLQMLDARSMRWSELKVPRQPACPVCGGRH
;
A
#
# COMPACT_ATOMS: atom_id res chain seq x y z
N MET A 1 19.04 4.27 1.53
CA MET A 1 17.63 4.64 1.37
C MET A 1 16.75 4.13 2.53
N TYR A 2 17.02 2.96 3.09
CA TYR A 2 16.15 2.30 4.09
C TYR A 2 16.30 2.74 5.54
N LYS A 3 17.30 3.55 5.87
CA LYS A 3 17.54 4.02 7.26
C LYS A 3 16.47 4.96 7.80
N ARG A 4 15.75 5.66 6.90
CA ARG A 4 14.71 6.62 7.30
C ARG A 4 13.42 5.95 7.76
N GLN A 5 13.08 4.77 7.22
CA GLN A 5 11.90 4.03 7.65
C GLN A 5 11.98 3.57 9.11
N ALA A 6 13.19 3.29 9.62
CA ALA A 6 13.36 2.93 11.03
C ALA A 6 12.94 4.06 11.99
N LEU A 7 13.07 5.31 11.56
CA LEU A 7 12.74 6.51 12.36
C LEU A 7 11.31 6.99 12.15
N ALA A 8 10.61 6.50 11.12
CA ALA A 8 9.24 6.92 10.84
C ALA A 8 8.24 6.19 11.74
N ASP A 9 7.13 6.84 12.08
CA ASP A 9 6.00 6.22 12.79
C ASP A 9 4.99 5.60 11.82
N VAL A 10 4.89 6.13 10.62
CA VAL A 10 4.11 5.62 9.49
C VAL A 10 4.86 5.90 8.18
N VAL A 11 4.71 5.02 7.21
CA VAL A 11 5.29 5.18 5.87
C VAL A 11 4.16 5.26 4.84
N LEU A 12 4.18 6.30 4.01
CA LEU A 12 3.28 6.44 2.87
C LEU A 12 4.05 6.13 1.58
N ASP A 13 3.54 5.18 0.82
CA ASP A 13 4.07 4.82 -0.49
C ASP A 13 3.22 5.49 -1.57
N CYS A 14 3.79 6.50 -2.22
CA CYS A 14 3.21 7.25 -3.33
C CYS A 14 4.05 7.05 -4.61
N THR A 15 4.80 5.96 -4.69
CA THR A 15 5.70 5.68 -5.84
C THR A 15 4.93 5.09 -7.01
N ASP A 16 5.56 5.08 -8.19
CA ASP A 16 4.94 4.71 -9.45
C ASP A 16 5.57 3.45 -10.10
N ASN A 17 6.40 2.72 -9.34
CA ASN A 17 7.03 1.52 -9.86
C ASN A 17 7.05 0.37 -8.86
N PHE A 18 6.95 -0.84 -9.38
CA PHE A 18 6.80 -2.05 -8.58
C PHE A 18 8.05 -2.35 -7.74
N ALA A 19 9.25 -2.15 -8.28
CA ALA A 19 10.49 -2.44 -7.58
C ALA A 19 10.65 -1.57 -6.32
N THR A 20 10.34 -0.27 -6.42
CA THR A 20 10.37 0.65 -5.28
C THR A 20 9.32 0.27 -4.23
N ARG A 21 8.10 -0.09 -4.65
CA ARG A 21 7.04 -0.56 -3.74
C ARG A 21 7.46 -1.78 -2.95
N GLN A 22 8.06 -2.77 -3.60
CA GLN A 22 8.57 -3.97 -2.92
C GLN A 22 9.68 -3.64 -1.93
N ALA A 23 10.58 -2.73 -2.29
CA ALA A 23 11.65 -2.30 -1.42
C ALA A 23 11.14 -1.55 -0.18
N ILE A 24 10.15 -0.66 -0.34
CA ILE A 24 9.49 0.04 0.77
C ILE A 24 8.78 -0.98 1.67
N ASN A 25 8.02 -1.91 1.09
CA ASN A 25 7.34 -2.96 1.84
C ASN A 25 8.31 -3.80 2.68
N ALA A 26 9.40 -4.27 2.08
CA ALA A 26 10.41 -5.06 2.79
C ALA A 26 11.02 -4.29 3.97
N ALA A 27 11.30 -3.00 3.80
CA ALA A 27 11.78 -2.14 4.87
C ALA A 27 10.74 -1.95 5.99
N CYS A 28 9.47 -1.75 5.63
CA CYS A 28 8.38 -1.63 6.61
C CYS A 28 8.15 -2.93 7.39
N VAL A 29 8.23 -4.09 6.72
CA VAL A 29 8.17 -5.41 7.38
C VAL A 29 9.31 -5.56 8.37
N ARG A 30 10.54 -5.26 7.95
CA ARG A 30 11.75 -5.37 8.78
C ARG A 30 11.68 -4.49 10.04
N HIS A 31 11.18 -3.28 9.90
CA HIS A 31 11.13 -2.29 10.99
C HIS A 31 9.77 -2.24 11.70
N ARG A 32 8.84 -3.13 11.37
CA ARG A 32 7.46 -3.18 11.91
C ARG A 32 6.76 -1.82 11.86
N LYS A 33 6.85 -1.16 10.70
CA LYS A 33 6.22 0.15 10.49
C LYS A 33 4.93 0.01 9.68
N PRO A 34 3.84 0.68 10.06
CA PRO A 34 2.64 0.69 9.25
C PRO A 34 2.94 1.35 7.90
N LEU A 35 2.40 0.73 6.84
CA LEU A 35 2.54 1.16 5.47
C LEU A 35 1.17 1.51 4.90
N VAL A 36 1.03 2.73 4.38
CA VAL A 36 -0.13 3.19 3.61
C VAL A 36 0.28 3.30 2.16
N SER A 37 -0.19 2.37 1.33
CA SER A 37 0.18 2.30 -0.08
C SER A 37 -0.95 2.82 -0.96
N GLY A 38 -0.64 3.74 -1.85
CA GLY A 38 -1.56 4.28 -2.85
C GLY A 38 -1.01 4.14 -4.26
N ALA A 39 -1.88 3.87 -5.21
CA ALA A 39 -1.53 3.81 -6.63
C ALA A 39 -2.67 4.36 -7.47
N ALA A 40 -2.31 5.04 -8.55
CA ALA A 40 -3.24 5.54 -9.55
C ALA A 40 -2.63 5.36 -10.94
N ILE A 41 -3.44 4.88 -11.88
CA ILE A 41 -3.07 4.73 -13.29
C ILE A 41 -4.31 4.87 -14.15
N ARG A 42 -4.23 5.62 -15.25
CA ARG A 42 -5.39 5.92 -16.08
C ARG A 42 -6.54 6.48 -15.22
N PHE A 43 -7.65 5.77 -15.13
CA PHE A 43 -8.82 6.09 -14.31
C PHE A 43 -8.99 5.14 -13.10
N ASP A 44 -8.00 4.29 -12.85
CA ASP A 44 -8.05 3.29 -11.78
C ASP A 44 -7.13 3.72 -10.63
N ALA A 45 -7.62 3.55 -9.42
CA ALA A 45 -6.86 3.80 -8.20
C ALA A 45 -7.05 2.69 -7.19
N GLN A 46 -6.05 2.53 -6.34
CA GLN A 46 -6.13 1.63 -5.20
C GLN A 46 -5.42 2.23 -3.99
N ILE A 47 -5.94 1.89 -2.81
CA ILE A 47 -5.34 2.22 -1.53
C ILE A 47 -5.44 1.03 -0.58
N GLY A 48 -4.33 0.70 0.08
CA GLY A 48 -4.25 -0.35 1.08
C GLY A 48 -3.45 0.09 2.29
N VAL A 49 -3.82 -0.42 3.45
CA VAL A 49 -3.09 -0.22 4.69
C VAL A 49 -2.58 -1.56 5.19
N TYR A 50 -1.30 -1.61 5.51
CA TYR A 50 -0.61 -2.77 6.07
C TYR A 50 -0.04 -2.37 7.43
N ASP A 51 -0.77 -2.69 8.51
CA ASP A 51 -0.32 -2.36 9.87
C ASP A 51 0.67 -3.41 10.37
N LEU A 52 1.91 -3.26 9.96
CA LEU A 52 2.97 -4.24 10.21
C LEU A 52 3.46 -4.27 11.67
N ARG A 53 2.86 -3.48 12.56
CA ARG A 53 3.03 -3.61 14.01
C ARG A 53 2.33 -4.86 14.52
N ASP A 54 1.23 -5.25 13.88
CA ASP A 54 0.53 -6.51 14.12
C ASP A 54 1.19 -7.64 13.31
N ALA A 55 1.62 -8.71 14.00
CA ALA A 55 2.22 -9.88 13.38
C ALA A 55 1.25 -10.63 12.43
N GLN A 56 -0.05 -10.52 12.66
CA GLN A 56 -1.07 -11.14 11.81
C GLN A 56 -1.46 -10.29 10.59
N SER A 57 -1.02 -9.04 10.53
CA SER A 57 -1.29 -8.18 9.39
C SER A 57 -0.62 -8.72 8.12
N PRO A 58 -1.31 -8.71 6.96
CA PRO A 58 -0.65 -8.93 5.67
C PRO A 58 0.37 -7.82 5.42
N CYS A 59 1.30 -8.07 4.49
CA CYS A 59 2.12 -7.03 3.89
C CYS A 59 1.77 -6.84 2.41
N TYR A 60 2.33 -5.83 1.76
CA TYR A 60 2.07 -5.57 0.33
C TYR A 60 2.37 -6.80 -0.54
N ALA A 61 3.44 -7.54 -0.26
CA ALA A 61 3.81 -8.74 -1.01
C ALA A 61 2.85 -9.93 -0.81
N CYS A 62 1.97 -9.91 0.20
CA CYS A 62 0.92 -10.93 0.32
C CYS A 62 -0.11 -10.82 -0.82
N LEU A 63 -0.34 -9.62 -1.33
CA LEU A 63 -1.26 -9.36 -2.44
C LEU A 63 -0.53 -9.26 -3.78
N PHE A 64 0.66 -8.65 -3.79
CA PHE A 64 1.48 -8.44 -4.98
C PHE A 64 2.85 -9.12 -4.82
N PRO A 65 2.93 -10.45 -5.04
CA PRO A 65 4.17 -11.19 -4.85
C PRO A 65 5.30 -10.70 -5.77
N PRO A 66 6.55 -10.61 -5.28
CA PRO A 66 7.69 -10.18 -6.10
C PRO A 66 7.94 -11.05 -7.34
N SER A 67 7.51 -12.32 -7.30
CA SER A 67 7.62 -13.26 -8.43
C SER A 67 6.64 -12.97 -9.56
N GLN A 68 5.59 -12.21 -9.31
CA GLN A 68 4.59 -11.79 -10.29
C GLN A 68 4.81 -10.33 -10.64
N VAL A 69 5.94 -10.03 -11.31
CA VAL A 69 6.20 -8.66 -11.78
C VAL A 69 5.15 -8.34 -12.86
N PRO A 70 4.22 -7.38 -12.61
CA PRO A 70 3.37 -6.91 -13.68
C PRO A 70 4.26 -6.31 -14.78
N GLU A 71 3.90 -6.47 -16.05
CA GLU A 71 4.49 -5.65 -17.10
C GLU A 71 4.58 -4.22 -16.59
N GLU A 72 5.78 -3.61 -16.62
CA GLU A 72 5.98 -2.25 -16.10
C GLU A 72 5.09 -1.27 -16.86
N VAL A 73 3.88 -1.14 -16.36
CA VAL A 73 2.95 -0.12 -16.83
C VAL A 73 3.40 1.19 -16.20
N ARG A 74 4.27 1.90 -16.90
CA ARG A 74 4.77 3.19 -16.43
C ARG A 74 3.65 4.22 -16.51
N CYS A 75 3.33 4.86 -15.40
CA CYS A 75 2.38 5.99 -15.38
C CYS A 75 2.80 7.08 -16.40
N ALA A 76 4.10 7.26 -16.64
CA ALA A 76 4.64 8.16 -17.64
C ALA A 76 4.21 7.81 -19.08
N VAL A 77 3.95 6.53 -19.37
CA VAL A 77 3.52 6.07 -20.71
C VAL A 77 2.00 5.94 -20.80
N MET A 78 1.36 5.48 -19.72
CA MET A 78 -0.08 5.20 -19.70
C MET A 78 -0.92 6.40 -19.29
N GLY A 79 -0.31 7.41 -18.66
CA GLY A 79 -1.00 8.55 -18.10
C GLY A 79 -1.82 8.24 -16.84
N VAL A 80 -2.28 9.29 -16.20
CA VAL A 80 -3.17 9.22 -15.04
C VAL A 80 -4.17 10.38 -15.08
N PHE A 81 -5.41 10.12 -14.73
CA PHE A 81 -6.41 11.15 -14.51
C PHE A 81 -6.03 11.96 -13.27
N ALA A 82 -5.57 13.19 -13.46
CA ALA A 82 -4.93 13.99 -12.42
C ALA A 82 -5.75 14.14 -11.12
N PRO A 83 -7.08 14.38 -11.15
CA PRO A 83 -7.89 14.45 -9.93
C PRO A 83 -7.83 13.18 -9.09
N LEU A 84 -7.61 12.02 -9.71
CA LEU A 84 -7.54 10.73 -9.03
C LEU A 84 -6.34 10.65 -8.08
N VAL A 85 -5.22 11.25 -8.45
CA VAL A 85 -4.02 11.34 -7.60
C VAL A 85 -4.32 12.12 -6.32
N GLY A 86 -5.10 13.21 -6.43
CA GLY A 86 -5.55 13.99 -5.27
C GLY A 86 -6.46 13.18 -4.35
N ILE A 87 -7.40 12.41 -4.90
CA ILE A 87 -8.29 11.54 -4.13
C ILE A 87 -7.47 10.51 -3.34
N VAL A 88 -6.58 9.79 -4.01
CA VAL A 88 -5.73 8.76 -3.38
C VAL A 88 -4.83 9.37 -2.31
N GLY A 89 -4.15 10.48 -2.62
CA GLY A 89 -3.25 11.15 -1.68
C GLY A 89 -3.98 11.64 -0.42
N SER A 90 -5.18 12.18 -0.57
CA SER A 90 -6.01 12.60 0.57
C SER A 90 -6.46 11.43 1.43
N MET A 91 -6.82 10.32 0.81
CA MET A 91 -7.17 9.09 1.53
C MET A 91 -5.96 8.49 2.26
N GLN A 92 -4.79 8.49 1.63
CA GLN A 92 -3.54 8.05 2.28
C GLN A 92 -3.24 8.91 3.50
N ALA A 93 -3.38 10.22 3.41
CA ALA A 93 -3.19 11.13 4.53
C ALA A 93 -4.19 10.86 5.66
N ALA A 94 -5.46 10.63 5.35
CA ALA A 94 -6.48 10.29 6.33
C ALA A 94 -6.16 8.98 7.08
N GLU A 95 -5.77 7.93 6.36
CA GLU A 95 -5.39 6.65 6.97
C GLU A 95 -4.11 6.78 7.82
N ALA A 96 -3.13 7.56 7.37
CA ALA A 96 -1.91 7.83 8.14
C ALA A 96 -2.22 8.55 9.45
N LEU A 97 -3.07 9.57 9.43
CA LEU A 97 -3.50 10.29 10.64
C LEU A 97 -4.25 9.37 11.60
N LYS A 98 -5.13 8.51 11.09
CA LYS A 98 -5.84 7.52 11.92
C LYS A 98 -4.88 6.56 12.61
N LEU A 99 -3.86 6.06 11.89
CA LEU A 99 -2.82 5.20 12.45
C LEU A 99 -1.98 5.89 13.52
N LEU A 100 -1.65 7.16 13.33
CA LEU A 100 -0.86 7.96 14.28
C LEU A 100 -1.65 8.31 15.54
N LEU A 101 -2.94 8.61 15.38
CA LEU A 101 -3.81 9.05 16.49
C LEU A 101 -4.53 7.88 17.17
N GLY A 102 -4.42 6.66 16.65
CA GLY A 102 -5.13 5.51 17.18
C GLY A 102 -6.66 5.61 17.01
N ILE A 103 -7.11 6.31 15.96
CA ILE A 103 -8.53 6.46 15.63
C ILE A 103 -8.89 5.38 14.62
N GLY A 104 -9.76 4.47 14.99
CA GLY A 104 -10.15 3.36 14.12
C GLY A 104 -11.61 3.37 13.73
N PRO A 105 -12.02 2.44 12.86
CA PRO A 105 -11.19 1.46 12.14
C PRO A 105 -10.39 2.07 10.98
N THR A 106 -9.21 1.51 10.69
CA THR A 106 -8.42 1.82 9.50
C THR A 106 -8.71 0.83 8.38
N LEU A 107 -8.11 1.04 7.19
CA LEU A 107 -8.15 0.08 6.08
C LEU A 107 -7.18 -1.12 6.27
N ALA A 108 -6.66 -1.35 7.47
CA ALA A 108 -5.72 -2.44 7.71
C ALA A 108 -6.29 -3.80 7.25
N GLY A 109 -5.53 -4.52 6.43
CA GLY A 109 -5.94 -5.80 5.85
C GLY A 109 -7.01 -5.70 4.76
N ARG A 110 -7.25 -4.52 4.21
CA ARG A 110 -8.21 -4.27 3.13
C ARG A 110 -7.56 -3.44 2.01
N LEU A 111 -7.93 -3.74 0.78
CA LEU A 111 -7.62 -2.92 -0.39
C LEU A 111 -8.90 -2.28 -0.88
N GLN A 112 -8.93 -0.97 -1.01
CA GLN A 112 -9.99 -0.27 -1.72
C GLN A 112 -9.53 0.10 -3.12
N MET A 113 -10.42 -0.05 -4.08
CA MET A 113 -10.21 0.25 -5.49
C MET A 113 -11.29 1.21 -5.97
N LEU A 114 -10.89 2.21 -6.74
CA LEU A 114 -11.79 3.18 -7.37
C LEU A 114 -11.67 3.09 -8.89
N ASP A 115 -12.78 2.87 -9.57
CA ASP A 115 -12.92 3.20 -10.98
C ASP A 115 -13.46 4.64 -11.10
N ALA A 116 -12.60 5.59 -11.46
CA ALA A 116 -12.96 7.00 -11.54
C ALA A 116 -13.82 7.36 -12.76
N ARG A 117 -14.02 6.46 -13.72
CA ARG A 117 -14.97 6.69 -14.83
C ARG A 117 -16.41 6.60 -14.34
N SER A 118 -16.67 5.59 -13.51
CA SER A 118 -18.00 5.32 -12.94
C SER A 118 -18.16 5.82 -11.51
N MET A 119 -17.06 6.29 -10.89
CA MET A 119 -16.97 6.62 -9.45
C MET A 119 -17.41 5.46 -8.55
N ARG A 120 -17.17 4.24 -9.01
CA ARG A 120 -17.51 3.03 -8.26
C ARG A 120 -16.33 2.58 -7.38
N TRP A 121 -16.63 2.41 -6.11
CA TRP A 121 -15.72 1.81 -5.13
C TRP A 121 -15.96 0.31 -5.00
N SER A 122 -14.87 -0.43 -4.84
CA SER A 122 -14.89 -1.84 -4.46
C SER A 122 -13.85 -2.11 -3.38
N GLU A 123 -14.07 -3.13 -2.59
CA GLU A 123 -13.18 -3.51 -1.48
C GLU A 123 -12.85 -4.99 -1.54
N LEU A 124 -11.58 -5.30 -1.28
CA LEU A 124 -11.05 -6.66 -1.20
C LEU A 124 -10.38 -6.85 0.17
N LYS A 125 -10.72 -7.93 0.87
CA LYS A 125 -9.93 -8.38 2.03
C LYS A 125 -8.61 -8.96 1.58
N VAL A 126 -7.55 -8.56 2.25
CA VAL A 126 -6.18 -9.04 1.99
C VAL A 126 -5.75 -9.92 3.17
N PRO A 127 -5.83 -11.25 3.07
CA PRO A 127 -5.34 -12.13 4.12
C PRO A 127 -3.81 -12.17 4.14
N ARG A 128 -3.23 -12.35 5.32
CA ARG A 128 -1.81 -12.67 5.44
C ARG A 128 -1.53 -14.03 4.79
N GLN A 129 -0.48 -14.10 4.00
CA GLN A 129 -0.03 -15.33 3.35
C GLN A 129 1.09 -15.95 4.20
N PRO A 130 0.88 -17.13 4.81
CA PRO A 130 1.91 -17.78 5.63
C PRO A 130 3.23 -18.04 4.86
N ALA A 131 3.12 -18.36 3.57
CA ALA A 131 4.27 -18.60 2.68
C ALA A 131 4.80 -17.33 2.00
N CYS A 132 4.38 -16.13 2.44
CA CYS A 132 4.86 -14.88 1.86
C CYS A 132 6.39 -14.77 1.99
N PRO A 133 7.15 -14.55 0.91
CA PRO A 133 8.61 -14.48 0.96
C PRO A 133 9.14 -13.28 1.76
N VAL A 134 8.28 -12.28 2.03
CA VAL A 134 8.68 -11.06 2.73
C VAL A 134 8.26 -11.06 4.20
N CYS A 135 7.04 -11.52 4.51
CA CYS A 135 6.54 -11.47 5.89
C CYS A 135 6.20 -12.85 6.49
N GLY A 136 6.36 -13.95 5.75
CA GLY A 136 5.98 -15.28 6.21
C GLY A 136 6.66 -15.74 7.51
N GLY A 137 7.92 -15.36 7.72
CA GLY A 137 8.70 -15.72 8.91
C GLY A 137 8.47 -14.84 10.15
N ARG A 138 7.50 -13.92 10.13
CA ARG A 138 7.17 -13.12 11.32
C ARG A 138 6.29 -13.93 12.28
N HIS A 139 6.72 -14.01 13.51
CA HIS A 139 5.97 -14.58 14.62
C HIS A 139 5.75 -13.54 15.72
#